data_853e00b7300e1be02a2e53246efd766e
#
_entry.id   853e00b7300e1be02a2e53246efd766e
#
_cell.length_a   1.000
_cell.length_b   1.000
_cell.length_c   1.000
_cell.angle_alpha   90.00
_cell.angle_beta   90.00
_cell.angle_gamma   90.00
#
_symmetry.space_group_name_H-M   'P 1'
#
loop_
_entity.id
_entity.type
_entity.pdbx_description
1 polymer ?
#
loop_
_entity_poly.entity_id
_entity_poly.type
_entity_poly.pdbx_seq_one_letter_code
_entity_poly.pdbx_strand_id
1 'polypeptide(L)'
;VALLFLVFALLIASPSASPTNEGTPVYFTVRPGMSVSSIGKELHERGVIDSEMKFWWTAKLNGLENKVKTGTFAMQTGMTPRDALEKLVYGNTVTIRFVIPEGFGVKEIAERLEKEGLVRADDFMERAKTFRPYPYIEQHENVRYAAEGFLFPDTYELSDSFDADSIMTMMAENFDHRLTKEMRDRAKEMHLSIYELVTLASLVEKEAYHDEDRPIIAQIFLKRLRLGMPLQADPTVQYLLDEPKEDLLYSDTEVASPYNTYQNVGLPPGPIASPGTASLMAVLHPAHTNYLYFVADRNGKNYYATNYADHLALVDQVR
;
A
#
# COMPACT_ATOMS: atom_id res chain seq x y z
N VAL A 1 -53.23 -26.45 73.83
CA VAL A 1 -52.15 -26.98 72.94
C VAL A 1 -52.00 -26.02 71.79
N ALA A 2 -51.03 -25.16 71.89
CA ALA A 2 -50.72 -24.12 70.84
C ALA A 2 -49.62 -24.70 69.93
N LEU A 3 -49.89 -24.79 68.66
CA LEU A 3 -48.91 -25.17 67.64
C LEU A 3 -48.30 -23.89 67.08
N LEU A 4 -47.00 -23.69 67.32
CA LEU A 4 -46.19 -22.62 66.71
C LEU A 4 -45.77 -23.05 65.32
N PHE A 5 -46.24 -22.35 64.28
CA PHE A 5 -45.69 -22.45 62.92
C PHE A 5 -44.52 -21.48 62.77
N LEU A 6 -43.33 -22.02 62.66
CA LEU A 6 -42.11 -21.29 62.28
C LEU A 6 -42.07 -21.19 60.77
N VAL A 7 -42.30 -19.98 60.22
CA VAL A 7 -42.09 -19.69 58.79
C VAL A 7 -40.63 -19.34 58.57
N PHE A 8 -39.87 -20.22 58.00
CA PHE A 8 -38.50 -19.98 57.56
C PHE A 8 -38.55 -19.25 56.20
N ALA A 9 -38.36 -17.93 56.21
CA ALA A 9 -38.21 -17.16 55.01
C ALA A 9 -36.78 -17.37 54.45
N LEU A 10 -36.65 -18.15 53.37
CA LEU A 10 -35.43 -18.24 52.59
C LEU A 10 -35.23 -16.93 51.86
N LEU A 11 -34.37 -16.06 52.34
CA LEU A 11 -33.82 -14.97 51.61
C LEU A 11 -32.87 -15.54 50.54
N ILE A 12 -33.35 -15.63 49.33
CA ILE A 12 -32.51 -15.85 48.16
C ILE A 12 -31.76 -14.53 47.95
N ALA A 13 -30.52 -14.46 48.42
CA ALA A 13 -29.59 -13.40 48.04
C ALA A 13 -29.27 -13.57 46.58
N SER A 14 -29.86 -12.76 45.71
CA SER A 14 -29.38 -12.54 44.36
C SER A 14 -27.92 -12.07 44.41
N PRO A 15 -27.01 -12.68 43.67
CA PRO A 15 -25.68 -12.13 43.59
C PRO A 15 -25.78 -10.71 42.99
N SER A 16 -25.50 -9.69 43.83
CA SER A 16 -25.29 -8.32 43.34
C SER A 16 -24.10 -8.42 42.39
N ALA A 17 -24.35 -8.33 41.12
CA ALA A 17 -23.30 -8.04 40.17
C ALA A 17 -22.64 -6.72 40.63
N SER A 18 -21.40 -6.81 41.08
CA SER A 18 -20.59 -5.63 41.29
C SER A 18 -20.61 -4.81 40.01
N PRO A 19 -20.85 -3.50 40.02
CA PRO A 19 -20.71 -2.70 38.83
C PRO A 19 -19.28 -2.88 38.37
N THR A 20 -19.08 -3.51 37.22
CA THR A 20 -17.83 -3.47 36.47
C THR A 20 -17.61 -1.98 36.21
N ASN A 21 -16.65 -1.39 36.90
CA ASN A 21 -16.23 -0.02 36.70
C ASN A 21 -15.47 -0.03 35.39
N GLU A 22 -16.22 -0.14 34.27
CA GLU A 22 -15.65 -0.02 32.92
C GLU A 22 -15.19 1.42 32.80
N GLY A 23 -13.86 1.62 32.86
CA GLY A 23 -13.25 2.93 32.70
C GLY A 23 -13.63 3.50 31.33
N THR A 24 -13.64 4.82 31.20
CA THR A 24 -13.87 5.49 29.91
C THR A 24 -12.76 5.11 28.93
N PRO A 25 -13.08 4.70 27.69
CA PRO A 25 -12.08 4.42 26.68
C PRO A 25 -11.20 5.64 26.38
N VAL A 26 -9.89 5.42 26.31
CA VAL A 26 -8.88 6.44 26.00
C VAL A 26 -7.94 5.88 24.94
N TYR A 27 -7.79 6.57 23.81
CA TYR A 27 -6.76 6.24 22.83
C TYR A 27 -5.47 6.97 23.20
N PHE A 28 -4.41 6.20 23.44
CA PHE A 28 -3.11 6.70 23.86
C PHE A 28 -2.04 6.36 22.85
N THR A 29 -1.36 7.37 22.28
CA THR A 29 -0.34 7.22 21.25
C THR A 29 1.06 7.32 21.86
N VAL A 30 1.85 6.25 21.73
CA VAL A 30 3.28 6.24 22.01
C VAL A 30 4.04 6.62 20.74
N ARG A 31 4.64 7.80 20.72
CA ARG A 31 5.45 8.29 19.59
C ARG A 31 6.89 7.75 19.67
N PRO A 32 7.59 7.59 18.53
CA PRO A 32 9.00 7.22 18.52
C PRO A 32 9.84 8.16 19.40
N GLY A 33 10.73 7.58 20.22
CA GLY A 33 11.61 8.34 21.11
C GLY A 33 10.98 8.80 22.44
N MET A 34 9.71 8.51 22.72
CA MET A 34 9.13 8.81 24.05
C MET A 34 9.80 7.95 25.13
N SER A 35 10.20 8.61 26.23
CA SER A 35 10.71 7.91 27.40
C SER A 35 9.57 7.31 28.24
N VAL A 36 9.85 6.26 29.00
CA VAL A 36 8.87 5.66 29.95
C VAL A 36 8.36 6.69 30.95
N SER A 37 9.20 7.65 31.35
CA SER A 37 8.79 8.74 32.25
C SER A 37 7.77 9.67 31.58
N SER A 38 8.00 10.07 30.32
CA SER A 38 7.04 10.91 29.57
C SER A 38 5.72 10.19 29.30
N ILE A 39 5.79 8.88 29.01
CA ILE A 39 4.62 8.03 28.83
C ILE A 39 3.80 7.96 30.14
N GLY A 40 4.45 7.67 31.25
CA GLY A 40 3.77 7.58 32.56
C GLY A 40 3.10 8.89 32.96
N LYS A 41 3.76 10.03 32.73
CA LYS A 41 3.20 11.36 32.96
C LYS A 41 1.93 11.59 32.12
N GLU A 42 1.99 11.36 30.81
CA GLU A 42 0.84 11.57 29.91
C GLU A 42 -0.32 10.61 30.19
N LEU A 43 -0.03 9.34 30.56
CA LEU A 43 -1.07 8.39 31.00
C LEU A 43 -1.77 8.86 32.30
N HIS A 44 -1.02 9.43 33.25
CA HIS A 44 -1.58 9.96 34.47
C HIS A 44 -2.45 11.21 34.19
N GLU A 45 -1.96 12.15 33.40
CA GLU A 45 -2.70 13.35 33.02
C GLU A 45 -4.03 13.04 32.32
N ARG A 46 -4.08 11.94 31.54
CA ARG A 46 -5.31 11.44 30.89
C ARG A 46 -6.18 10.54 31.76
N GLY A 47 -5.80 10.35 33.05
CA GLY A 47 -6.55 9.53 34.01
C GLY A 47 -6.52 8.03 33.72
N VAL A 48 -5.63 7.56 32.81
CA VAL A 48 -5.46 6.13 32.52
C VAL A 48 -4.88 5.40 33.75
N ILE A 49 -3.89 6.00 34.40
CA ILE A 49 -3.26 5.44 35.62
C ILE A 49 -3.34 6.40 36.79
N ASP A 50 -3.26 5.87 38.00
CA ASP A 50 -3.30 6.64 39.24
C ASP A 50 -1.96 7.32 39.62
N SER A 51 -0.83 6.82 39.08
CA SER A 51 0.49 7.32 39.47
C SER A 51 1.55 7.05 38.41
N GLU A 52 2.17 8.14 37.91
CA GLU A 52 3.31 8.10 37.02
C GLU A 52 4.54 7.42 37.66
N MET A 53 4.75 7.65 38.95
CA MET A 53 5.89 7.09 39.68
C MET A 53 5.79 5.56 39.80
N LYS A 54 4.59 5.03 40.13
CA LYS A 54 4.36 3.59 40.16
C LYS A 54 4.57 2.96 38.77
N PHE A 55 4.12 3.64 37.71
CA PHE A 55 4.31 3.17 36.32
C PHE A 55 5.80 3.07 35.97
N TRP A 56 6.58 4.13 36.24
CA TRP A 56 8.02 4.15 36.01
C TRP A 56 8.76 3.06 36.79
N TRP A 57 8.46 2.90 38.09
CA TRP A 57 9.06 1.83 38.90
C TRP A 57 8.69 0.43 38.38
N THR A 58 7.44 0.23 37.96
CA THR A 58 7.00 -1.05 37.38
C THR A 58 7.78 -1.38 36.12
N ALA A 59 7.97 -0.40 35.24
CA ALA A 59 8.76 -0.61 34.00
C ALA A 59 10.22 -0.93 34.32
N LYS A 60 10.83 -0.18 35.27
CA LYS A 60 12.24 -0.34 35.64
C LYS A 60 12.53 -1.67 36.31
N LEU A 61 11.74 -2.05 37.31
CA LEU A 61 11.93 -3.29 38.06
C LEU A 61 11.72 -4.54 37.19
N ASN A 62 10.92 -4.46 36.14
CA ASN A 62 10.69 -5.57 35.20
C ASN A 62 11.58 -5.52 33.96
N GLY A 63 12.47 -4.54 33.80
CA GLY A 63 13.35 -4.41 32.64
C GLY A 63 12.58 -4.17 31.33
N LEU A 64 11.44 -3.44 31.39
CA LEU A 64 10.54 -3.20 30.27
C LEU A 64 10.68 -1.79 29.67
N GLU A 65 11.61 -0.97 30.17
CA GLU A 65 11.77 0.43 29.77
C GLU A 65 11.96 0.61 28.26
N ASN A 66 12.67 -0.32 27.60
CA ASN A 66 12.97 -0.30 26.15
C ASN A 66 12.10 -1.26 25.34
N LYS A 67 11.02 -1.82 25.95
CA LYS A 67 10.15 -2.79 25.28
C LYS A 67 8.76 -2.25 24.98
N VAL A 68 8.49 -1.01 25.37
CA VAL A 68 7.24 -0.33 25.02
C VAL A 68 7.20 -0.12 23.49
N LYS A 69 6.12 -0.59 22.89
CA LYS A 69 5.90 -0.45 21.44
C LYS A 69 5.41 0.97 21.12
N THR A 70 5.79 1.47 19.96
CA THR A 70 5.19 2.68 19.38
C THR A 70 3.83 2.36 18.76
N GLY A 71 2.93 3.36 18.70
CA GLY A 71 1.58 3.22 18.15
C GLY A 71 0.49 3.64 19.11
N THR A 72 -0.74 3.68 18.61
CA THR A 72 -1.92 4.00 19.40
C THR A 72 -2.51 2.75 20.06
N PHE A 73 -2.75 2.84 21.34
CA PHE A 73 -3.32 1.77 22.16
C PHE A 73 -4.70 2.19 22.67
N ALA A 74 -5.68 1.30 22.56
CA ALA A 74 -6.97 1.47 23.20
C ALA A 74 -6.82 1.17 24.71
N MET A 75 -6.76 2.20 25.51
CA MET A 75 -6.64 2.15 26.98
C MET A 75 -7.99 2.43 27.65
N GLN A 76 -8.03 2.42 28.98
CA GLN A 76 -9.20 2.81 29.76
C GLN A 76 -8.75 3.64 30.95
N THR A 77 -9.57 4.57 31.42
CA THR A 77 -9.31 5.28 32.65
C THR A 77 -9.35 4.32 33.85
N GLY A 78 -8.48 4.56 34.85
CA GLY A 78 -8.45 3.76 36.10
C GLY A 78 -7.73 2.40 35.94
N MET A 79 -6.91 2.20 34.90
CA MET A 79 -6.05 1.03 34.79
C MET A 79 -4.98 1.03 35.86
N THR A 80 -4.54 -0.15 36.34
CA THR A 80 -3.34 -0.22 37.17
C THR A 80 -2.10 0.11 36.31
N PRO A 81 -1.05 0.72 36.93
CA PRO A 81 0.20 0.98 36.23
C PRO A 81 0.83 -0.26 35.59
N ARG A 82 0.63 -1.43 36.19
CA ARG A 82 1.07 -2.71 35.62
C ARG A 82 0.30 -3.12 34.37
N ASP A 83 -1.04 -3.08 34.45
CA ASP A 83 -1.87 -3.47 33.29
C ASP A 83 -1.66 -2.52 32.12
N ALA A 84 -1.51 -1.21 32.41
CA ALA A 84 -1.17 -0.23 31.38
C ALA A 84 0.17 -0.53 30.73
N LEU A 85 1.21 -0.85 31.52
CA LEU A 85 2.52 -1.22 30.99
C LEU A 85 2.48 -2.52 30.16
N GLU A 86 1.81 -3.56 30.69
CA GLU A 86 1.66 -4.83 29.96
C GLU A 86 0.95 -4.62 28.63
N LYS A 87 -0.05 -3.75 28.58
CA LYS A 87 -0.76 -3.40 27.36
C LYS A 87 0.13 -2.66 26.36
N LEU A 88 1.01 -1.77 26.80
CA LEU A 88 1.97 -1.06 25.96
C LEU A 88 3.11 -1.94 25.46
N VAL A 89 3.47 -3.01 26.19
CA VAL A 89 4.56 -3.92 25.81
C VAL A 89 4.07 -5.10 24.99
N TYR A 90 2.94 -5.71 25.38
CA TYR A 90 2.45 -6.96 24.83
C TYR A 90 1.14 -6.82 24.05
N GLY A 91 0.39 -5.70 24.27
CA GLY A 91 -0.87 -5.45 23.60
C GLY A 91 -0.74 -5.14 22.11
N ASN A 92 -1.87 -5.09 21.45
CA ASN A 92 -1.97 -4.67 20.05
C ASN A 92 -2.24 -3.16 19.99
N THR A 93 -1.60 -2.52 19.02
CA THR A 93 -1.92 -1.13 18.65
C THR A 93 -3.23 -1.09 17.87
N VAL A 94 -3.91 0.06 17.93
CA VAL A 94 -5.03 0.35 17.04
C VAL A 94 -4.45 0.59 15.66
N THR A 95 -4.94 -0.13 14.68
CA THR A 95 -4.55 0.03 13.27
C THR A 95 -5.74 0.44 12.43
N ILE A 96 -5.46 1.14 11.35
CA ILE A 96 -6.41 1.47 10.30
C ILE A 96 -6.16 0.50 9.16
N ARG A 97 -7.22 -0.16 8.71
CA ARG A 97 -7.16 -1.01 7.51
C ARG A 97 -7.08 -0.11 6.28
N PHE A 98 -5.93 -0.11 5.64
CA PHE A 98 -5.60 0.74 4.51
C PHE A 98 -5.42 -0.10 3.24
N VAL A 99 -6.28 0.09 2.24
CA VAL A 99 -6.28 -0.68 1.00
C VAL A 99 -5.63 0.13 -0.10
N ILE A 100 -4.60 -0.42 -0.75
CA ILE A 100 -3.97 0.12 -1.95
C ILE A 100 -4.37 -0.76 -3.14
N PRO A 101 -5.20 -0.25 -4.07
CA PRO A 101 -5.54 -0.96 -5.29
C PRO A 101 -4.34 -1.16 -6.23
N GLU A 102 -4.40 -2.19 -7.06
CA GLU A 102 -3.48 -2.35 -8.20
C GLU A 102 -3.57 -1.13 -9.14
N GLY A 103 -2.46 -0.76 -9.75
CA GLY A 103 -2.39 0.38 -10.65
C GLY A 103 -2.33 1.76 -9.98
N PHE A 104 -2.26 1.85 -8.63
CA PHE A 104 -1.98 3.11 -7.94
C PHE A 104 -0.50 3.46 -8.09
N GLY A 105 -0.22 4.75 -8.35
CA GLY A 105 1.12 5.32 -8.30
C GLY A 105 1.42 5.96 -6.94
N VAL A 106 2.63 6.47 -6.81
CA VAL A 106 3.09 7.17 -5.59
C VAL A 106 2.17 8.33 -5.22
N LYS A 107 1.67 9.09 -6.21
CA LYS A 107 0.77 10.25 -5.99
C LYS A 107 -0.56 9.78 -5.38
N GLU A 108 -1.22 8.81 -5.99
CA GLU A 108 -2.52 8.30 -5.51
C GLU A 108 -2.40 7.65 -4.11
N ILE A 109 -1.28 6.96 -3.83
CA ILE A 109 -1.00 6.41 -2.50
C ILE A 109 -0.85 7.54 -1.49
N ALA A 110 -0.06 8.57 -1.81
CA ALA A 110 0.18 9.73 -0.96
C ALA A 110 -1.10 10.49 -0.62
N GLU A 111 -1.91 10.81 -1.63
CA GLU A 111 -3.20 11.49 -1.46
C GLU A 111 -4.17 10.67 -0.59
N ARG A 112 -4.17 9.35 -0.74
CA ARG A 112 -4.99 8.46 0.07
C ARG A 112 -4.53 8.39 1.52
N LEU A 113 -3.20 8.37 1.77
CA LEU A 113 -2.63 8.43 3.12
C LEU A 113 -2.98 9.73 3.83
N GLU A 114 -2.92 10.86 3.12
CA GLU A 114 -3.29 12.16 3.68
C GLU A 114 -4.78 12.26 3.99
N LYS A 115 -5.63 11.73 3.12
CA LYS A 115 -7.09 11.68 3.33
C LYS A 115 -7.47 10.89 4.58
N GLU A 116 -6.73 9.81 4.90
CA GLU A 116 -6.91 9.03 6.12
C GLU A 116 -6.20 9.66 7.35
N GLY A 117 -5.52 10.80 7.18
CA GLY A 117 -4.83 11.51 8.25
C GLY A 117 -3.56 10.81 8.77
N LEU A 118 -2.96 9.91 7.98
CA LEU A 118 -1.80 9.10 8.36
C LEU A 118 -0.49 9.83 8.09
N VAL A 119 -0.27 10.30 6.85
CA VAL A 119 0.95 10.99 6.42
C VAL A 119 0.56 12.08 5.44
N ARG A 120 1.24 13.22 5.46
CA ARG A 120 1.05 14.28 4.47
C ARG A 120 1.49 13.81 3.09
N ALA A 121 0.71 14.12 2.06
CA ALA A 121 1.00 13.71 0.69
C ALA A 121 2.37 14.22 0.22
N ASP A 122 2.68 15.49 0.47
CA ASP A 122 3.96 16.09 0.09
C ASP A 122 5.16 15.38 0.74
N ASP A 123 5.05 15.04 2.03
CA ASP A 123 6.12 14.34 2.76
C ASP A 123 6.35 12.94 2.19
N PHE A 124 5.29 12.20 1.89
CA PHE A 124 5.38 10.88 1.27
C PHE A 124 6.00 10.95 -0.13
N MET A 125 5.53 11.85 -0.98
CA MET A 125 6.04 12.03 -2.34
C MET A 125 7.51 12.46 -2.35
N GLU A 126 7.93 13.35 -1.44
CA GLU A 126 9.33 13.77 -1.36
C GLU A 126 10.26 12.62 -0.98
N ARG A 127 9.85 11.80 0.00
CA ARG A 127 10.61 10.60 0.40
C ARG A 127 10.65 9.56 -0.72
N ALA A 128 9.56 9.39 -1.45
CA ALA A 128 9.47 8.43 -2.57
C ALA A 128 10.45 8.70 -3.71
N LYS A 129 10.91 9.96 -3.89
CA LYS A 129 11.91 10.32 -4.92
C LYS A 129 13.24 9.60 -4.77
N THR A 130 13.62 9.27 -3.55
CA THR A 130 14.94 8.68 -3.24
C THR A 130 14.87 7.31 -2.58
N PHE A 131 13.68 6.79 -2.32
CA PHE A 131 13.48 5.54 -1.60
C PHE A 131 13.88 4.32 -2.45
N ARG A 132 14.97 3.65 -2.07
CA ARG A 132 15.56 2.48 -2.78
C ARG A 132 16.04 1.44 -1.77
N PRO A 133 15.14 0.69 -1.11
CA PRO A 133 15.54 -0.29 -0.09
C PRO A 133 16.20 -1.54 -0.68
N TYR A 134 16.05 -1.79 -1.98
CA TYR A 134 16.56 -2.98 -2.65
C TYR A 134 17.46 -2.63 -3.84
N PRO A 135 18.53 -3.40 -4.11
CA PRO A 135 19.47 -3.15 -5.21
C PRO A 135 18.85 -3.16 -6.61
N TYR A 136 17.72 -3.87 -6.79
CA TYR A 136 17.01 -3.93 -8.07
C TYR A 136 16.14 -2.70 -8.35
N ILE A 137 15.98 -1.81 -7.38
CA ILE A 137 15.40 -0.48 -7.60
C ILE A 137 16.52 0.43 -8.12
N GLU A 138 16.77 0.32 -9.42
CA GLU A 138 17.91 0.95 -10.08
C GLU A 138 17.77 2.47 -10.08
N GLN A 139 18.91 3.16 -10.18
CA GLN A 139 18.93 4.60 -10.35
C GLN A 139 19.01 4.92 -11.84
N HIS A 140 17.96 5.52 -12.38
CA HIS A 140 17.93 6.03 -13.74
C HIS A 140 17.76 7.54 -13.75
N GLU A 141 18.27 8.17 -14.81
CA GLU A 141 18.02 9.59 -15.04
C GLU A 141 16.54 9.82 -15.37
N ASN A 142 16.03 10.98 -14.98
CA ASN A 142 14.65 11.42 -15.25
C ASN A 142 13.53 10.59 -14.57
N VAL A 143 13.86 9.72 -13.61
CA VAL A 143 12.85 9.02 -12.81
C VAL A 143 12.15 10.01 -11.87
N ARG A 144 10.81 10.04 -11.90
CA ARG A 144 10.02 10.95 -11.07
C ARG A 144 10.04 10.54 -9.59
N TYR A 145 9.80 9.27 -9.30
CA TYR A 145 9.85 8.66 -7.97
C TYR A 145 10.60 7.33 -8.03
N ALA A 146 11.62 7.17 -7.20
CA ALA A 146 12.36 5.91 -7.14
C ALA A 146 11.50 4.74 -6.62
N ALA A 147 10.55 5.04 -5.74
CA ALA A 147 9.61 4.06 -5.18
C ALA A 147 8.51 3.62 -6.15
N GLU A 148 8.31 4.32 -7.30
CA GLU A 148 7.23 4.03 -8.24
C GLU A 148 7.28 2.60 -8.74
N GLY A 149 6.16 1.90 -8.67
CA GLY A 149 6.03 0.50 -9.08
C GLY A 149 6.50 -0.53 -8.04
N PHE A 150 7.21 -0.10 -6.99
CA PHE A 150 7.78 -1.00 -5.96
C PHE A 150 7.02 -0.97 -4.63
N LEU A 151 5.95 -0.19 -4.54
CA LEU A 151 5.05 -0.16 -3.40
C LEU A 151 3.87 -1.10 -3.68
N PHE A 152 3.95 -2.35 -3.21
CA PHE A 152 3.00 -3.41 -3.63
C PHE A 152 1.56 -3.08 -3.26
N PRO A 153 0.58 -3.26 -4.17
CA PRO A 153 -0.85 -3.09 -3.89
C PRO A 153 -1.36 -4.24 -3.00
N ASP A 154 -1.90 -3.91 -1.83
CA ASP A 154 -2.44 -4.87 -0.87
C ASP A 154 -3.29 -4.14 0.19
N THR A 155 -3.77 -4.88 1.18
CA THR A 155 -4.39 -4.32 2.38
C THR A 155 -3.38 -4.30 3.52
N TYR A 156 -3.11 -3.13 4.06
CA TYR A 156 -2.15 -2.90 5.13
C TYR A 156 -2.85 -2.51 6.43
N GLU A 157 -2.31 -2.96 7.56
CA GLU A 157 -2.72 -2.53 8.89
C GLU A 157 -1.77 -1.42 9.34
N LEU A 158 -2.19 -0.16 9.18
CA LEU A 158 -1.36 1.01 9.47
C LEU A 158 -1.72 1.62 10.82
N SER A 159 -0.70 2.03 11.58
CA SER A 159 -0.86 2.82 12.80
C SER A 159 -0.59 4.30 12.50
N ASP A 160 -1.24 5.20 13.22
CA ASP A 160 -1.00 6.65 13.20
C ASP A 160 0.42 7.05 13.67
N SER A 161 1.19 6.10 14.20
CA SER A 161 2.60 6.30 14.53
C SER A 161 3.55 5.99 13.38
N PHE A 162 3.05 5.47 12.25
CA PHE A 162 3.88 5.19 11.09
C PHE A 162 4.15 6.47 10.30
N ASP A 163 5.41 6.65 9.95
CA ASP A 163 5.85 7.71 9.04
C ASP A 163 5.91 7.20 7.59
N ALA A 164 6.22 8.08 6.66
CA ALA A 164 6.33 7.75 5.25
C ALA A 164 7.33 6.63 4.97
N ASP A 165 8.49 6.65 5.65
CA ASP A 165 9.54 5.64 5.45
C ASP A 165 9.08 4.25 5.93
N SER A 166 8.41 4.17 7.07
CA SER A 166 7.89 2.91 7.62
C SER A 166 6.82 2.29 6.71
N ILE A 167 5.91 3.12 6.19
CA ILE A 167 4.86 2.68 5.27
C ILE A 167 5.47 2.20 3.96
N MET A 168 6.37 2.99 3.33
CA MET A 168 7.04 2.58 2.10
C MET A 168 7.86 1.31 2.28
N THR A 169 8.54 1.17 3.42
CA THR A 169 9.33 -0.05 3.73
C THR A 169 8.42 -1.27 3.79
N MET A 170 7.30 -1.20 4.51
CA MET A 170 6.32 -2.30 4.59
C MET A 170 5.79 -2.69 3.20
N MET A 171 5.46 -1.69 2.36
CA MET A 171 4.95 -1.94 1.01
C MET A 171 6.01 -2.53 0.08
N ALA A 172 7.26 -2.07 0.19
CA ALA A 172 8.39 -2.59 -0.59
C ALA A 172 8.82 -4.00 -0.12
N GLU A 173 8.78 -4.30 1.18
CA GLU A 173 8.99 -5.65 1.70
C GLU A 173 7.93 -6.63 1.19
N ASN A 174 6.67 -6.21 1.13
CA ASN A 174 5.61 -7.01 0.53
C ASN A 174 5.87 -7.27 -0.95
N PHE A 175 6.34 -6.26 -1.71
CA PHE A 175 6.77 -6.44 -3.10
C PHE A 175 7.90 -7.48 -3.20
N ASP A 176 8.94 -7.37 -2.38
CA ASP A 176 10.07 -8.30 -2.39
C ASP A 176 9.64 -9.74 -2.10
N HIS A 177 8.72 -9.94 -1.15
CA HIS A 177 8.15 -11.25 -0.84
C HIS A 177 7.30 -11.83 -1.97
N ARG A 178 6.55 -10.98 -2.69
CA ARG A 178 5.71 -11.39 -3.84
C ARG A 178 6.56 -11.73 -5.07
N LEU A 179 7.72 -11.11 -5.21
CA LEU A 179 8.67 -11.38 -6.29
C LEU A 179 9.45 -12.66 -6.00
N THR A 180 8.84 -13.82 -6.31
CA THR A 180 9.39 -15.14 -6.00
C THR A 180 10.71 -15.44 -6.71
N LYS A 181 11.41 -16.46 -6.26
CA LYS A 181 12.63 -16.92 -6.92
C LYS A 181 12.37 -17.31 -8.39
N GLU A 182 11.27 -18.00 -8.65
CA GLU A 182 10.86 -18.42 -10.00
C GLU A 182 10.62 -17.21 -10.92
N MET A 183 9.98 -16.17 -10.41
CA MET A 183 9.78 -14.91 -11.16
C MET A 183 11.11 -14.23 -11.49
N ARG A 184 12.04 -14.16 -10.52
CA ARG A 184 13.39 -13.59 -10.71
C ARG A 184 14.20 -14.39 -11.73
N ASP A 185 14.18 -15.72 -11.64
CA ASP A 185 14.87 -16.61 -12.58
C ASP A 185 14.27 -16.45 -13.98
N ARG A 186 12.94 -16.38 -14.09
CA ARG A 186 12.25 -16.19 -15.37
C ARG A 186 12.54 -14.83 -16.02
N ALA A 187 12.57 -13.75 -15.26
CA ALA A 187 12.99 -12.43 -15.75
C ALA A 187 14.42 -12.50 -16.33
N LYS A 188 15.34 -13.16 -15.63
CA LYS A 188 16.72 -13.37 -16.11
C LYS A 188 16.78 -14.16 -17.40
N GLU A 189 15.99 -15.24 -17.55
CA GLU A 189 15.89 -16.01 -18.81
C GLU A 189 15.39 -15.14 -19.96
N MET A 190 14.51 -14.18 -19.68
CA MET A 190 13.98 -13.22 -20.65
C MET A 190 14.93 -12.04 -20.90
N HIS A 191 16.09 -11.99 -20.24
CA HIS A 191 17.03 -10.87 -20.25
C HIS A 191 16.42 -9.54 -19.80
N LEU A 192 15.49 -9.59 -18.84
CA LEU A 192 14.90 -8.42 -18.18
C LEU A 192 15.51 -8.24 -16.81
N SER A 193 15.94 -7.02 -16.45
CA SER A 193 16.15 -6.65 -15.06
C SER A 193 14.81 -6.63 -14.32
N ILE A 194 14.84 -6.68 -12.98
CA ILE A 194 13.62 -6.54 -12.18
C ILE A 194 13.00 -5.15 -12.39
N TYR A 195 13.83 -4.15 -12.59
CA TYR A 195 13.37 -2.79 -12.88
C TYR A 195 12.60 -2.72 -14.20
N GLU A 196 13.13 -3.33 -15.27
CA GLU A 196 12.46 -3.41 -16.58
C GLU A 196 11.17 -4.25 -16.52
N LEU A 197 11.20 -5.37 -15.77
CA LEU A 197 10.01 -6.18 -15.52
C LEU A 197 8.88 -5.35 -14.89
N VAL A 198 9.18 -4.60 -13.82
CA VAL A 198 8.20 -3.78 -13.11
C VAL A 198 7.72 -2.63 -13.97
N THR A 199 8.64 -1.99 -14.71
CA THR A 199 8.30 -0.92 -15.65
C THR A 199 7.30 -1.41 -16.69
N LEU A 200 7.60 -2.54 -17.35
CA LEU A 200 6.71 -3.12 -18.36
C LEU A 200 5.38 -3.60 -17.75
N ALA A 201 5.42 -4.23 -16.58
CA ALA A 201 4.21 -4.67 -15.88
C ALA A 201 3.31 -3.50 -15.48
N SER A 202 3.88 -2.33 -15.13
CA SER A 202 3.09 -1.14 -14.82
C SER A 202 2.34 -0.59 -16.05
N LEU A 203 2.92 -0.71 -17.24
CA LEU A 203 2.24 -0.38 -18.49
C LEU A 203 1.09 -1.36 -18.76
N VAL A 204 1.35 -2.67 -18.64
CA VAL A 204 0.32 -3.70 -18.80
C VAL A 204 -0.82 -3.51 -17.80
N GLU A 205 -0.51 -3.17 -16.54
CA GLU A 205 -1.50 -2.91 -15.48
C GLU A 205 -2.46 -1.78 -15.86
N LYS A 206 -1.93 -0.72 -16.44
CA LYS A 206 -2.72 0.46 -16.79
C LYS A 206 -3.47 0.33 -18.13
N GLU A 207 -3.08 -0.60 -19.01
CA GLU A 207 -3.71 -0.85 -20.30
C GLU A 207 -4.77 -1.96 -20.27
N ALA A 208 -4.59 -2.96 -19.41
CA ALA A 208 -5.47 -4.12 -19.38
C ALA A 208 -6.72 -3.86 -18.54
N TYR A 209 -7.88 -3.85 -19.16
CA TYR A 209 -9.16 -3.78 -18.44
C TYR A 209 -9.58 -5.19 -17.94
N HIS A 210 -9.29 -6.24 -18.71
CA HIS A 210 -9.58 -7.64 -18.36
C HIS A 210 -8.29 -8.45 -18.18
N ASP A 211 -8.32 -9.41 -17.28
CA ASP A 211 -7.14 -10.23 -16.95
C ASP A 211 -6.62 -11.04 -18.15
N GLU A 212 -7.53 -11.52 -19.01
CA GLU A 212 -7.18 -12.27 -20.21
C GLU A 212 -6.39 -11.45 -21.25
N ASP A 213 -6.49 -10.13 -21.23
CA ASP A 213 -5.77 -9.24 -22.14
C ASP A 213 -4.32 -9.01 -21.72
N ARG A 214 -4.01 -9.11 -20.42
CA ARG A 214 -2.66 -8.83 -19.89
C ARG A 214 -1.54 -9.58 -20.60
N PRO A 215 -1.61 -10.91 -20.82
CA PRO A 215 -0.55 -11.63 -21.53
C PRO A 215 -0.41 -11.22 -23.01
N ILE A 216 -1.51 -10.82 -23.66
CA ILE A 216 -1.50 -10.39 -25.06
C ILE A 216 -0.87 -8.99 -25.17
N ILE A 217 -1.26 -8.07 -24.30
CA ILE A 217 -0.68 -6.71 -24.23
C ILE A 217 0.81 -6.78 -23.91
N ALA A 218 1.20 -7.60 -22.92
CA ALA A 218 2.60 -7.85 -22.59
C ALA A 218 3.40 -8.36 -23.80
N GLN A 219 2.84 -9.30 -24.56
CA GLN A 219 3.46 -9.80 -25.80
C GLN A 219 3.61 -8.70 -26.84
N ILE A 220 2.60 -7.82 -27.02
CA ILE A 220 2.66 -6.73 -28.00
C ILE A 220 3.78 -5.75 -27.61
N PHE A 221 3.86 -5.33 -26.35
CA PHE A 221 4.91 -4.44 -25.88
C PHE A 221 6.31 -5.06 -26.01
N LEU A 222 6.52 -6.30 -25.58
CA LEU A 222 7.78 -7.02 -25.76
C LEU A 222 8.18 -7.14 -27.23
N LYS A 223 7.21 -7.35 -28.13
CA LYS A 223 7.47 -7.43 -29.56
C LYS A 223 7.83 -6.07 -30.16
N ARG A 224 7.11 -4.99 -29.78
CA ARG A 224 7.44 -3.63 -30.19
C ARG A 224 8.84 -3.22 -29.73
N LEU A 225 9.21 -3.51 -28.49
CA LEU A 225 10.57 -3.27 -27.97
C LEU A 225 11.64 -3.96 -28.83
N ARG A 226 11.46 -5.24 -29.14
CA ARG A 226 12.40 -6.01 -30.00
C ARG A 226 12.51 -5.46 -31.41
N LEU A 227 11.45 -4.86 -31.94
CA LEU A 227 11.42 -4.27 -33.27
C LEU A 227 11.86 -2.80 -33.30
N GLY A 228 12.19 -2.21 -32.16
CA GLY A 228 12.52 -0.78 -32.07
C GLY A 228 11.32 0.12 -32.37
N MET A 229 10.10 -0.35 -32.14
CA MET A 229 8.87 0.41 -32.31
C MET A 229 8.56 1.19 -31.03
N PRO A 230 8.02 2.42 -31.10
CA PRO A 230 7.51 3.13 -29.94
C PRO A 230 6.34 2.36 -29.32
N LEU A 231 6.25 2.36 -27.98
CA LEU A 231 5.18 1.62 -27.28
C LEU A 231 3.82 2.29 -27.47
N GLN A 232 3.77 3.61 -27.55
CA GLN A 232 2.54 4.40 -27.74
C GLN A 232 1.44 4.02 -26.73
N ALA A 233 1.84 3.94 -25.48
CA ALA A 233 0.96 3.59 -24.37
C ALA A 233 0.39 4.87 -23.74
N ASP A 234 -0.93 5.07 -23.85
CA ASP A 234 -1.66 6.22 -23.32
C ASP A 234 -1.38 6.47 -21.83
N PRO A 235 -1.29 5.43 -20.97
CA PRO A 235 -0.96 5.61 -19.55
C PRO A 235 0.35 6.34 -19.29
N THR A 236 1.32 6.27 -20.19
CA THR A 236 2.59 6.99 -20.03
C THR A 236 2.42 8.51 -20.18
N VAL A 237 1.46 8.92 -21.00
CA VAL A 237 1.06 10.33 -21.12
C VAL A 237 0.19 10.74 -19.95
N GLN A 238 -0.77 9.92 -19.55
CA GLN A 238 -1.61 10.15 -18.38
C GLN A 238 -0.78 10.37 -17.10
N TYR A 239 0.32 9.63 -16.93
CA TYR A 239 1.25 9.78 -15.79
C TYR A 239 1.91 11.16 -15.71
N LEU A 240 1.97 11.90 -16.83
CA LEU A 240 2.54 13.25 -16.90
C LEU A 240 1.54 14.35 -16.55
N LEU A 241 0.25 14.05 -16.63
CA LEU A 241 -0.81 15.01 -16.37
C LEU A 241 -1.02 15.21 -14.86
N ASP A 242 -1.45 16.43 -14.50
CA ASP A 242 -1.83 16.74 -13.12
C ASP A 242 -3.10 15.99 -12.71
N GLU A 243 -4.05 15.86 -13.64
CA GLU A 243 -5.29 15.10 -13.48
C GLU A 243 -5.49 14.16 -14.68
N PRO A 244 -5.92 12.90 -14.45
CA PRO A 244 -6.25 11.98 -15.53
C PRO A 244 -7.38 12.51 -16.42
N LYS A 245 -7.28 12.27 -17.72
CA LYS A 245 -8.32 12.60 -18.72
C LYS A 245 -9.03 11.32 -19.15
N GLU A 246 -10.34 11.40 -19.40
CA GLU A 246 -11.10 10.29 -19.95
C GLU A 246 -10.59 9.92 -21.36
N ASP A 247 -10.38 10.94 -22.20
CA ASP A 247 -9.76 10.81 -23.52
C ASP A 247 -8.55 11.72 -23.64
N LEU A 248 -7.42 11.19 -24.12
CA LEU A 248 -6.25 11.98 -24.49
C LEU A 248 -6.51 12.71 -25.80
N LEU A 249 -6.17 13.99 -25.83
CA LEU A 249 -6.12 14.76 -27.04
C LEU A 249 -4.80 14.48 -27.79
N TYR A 250 -4.80 14.70 -29.09
CA TYR A 250 -3.57 14.56 -29.89
C TYR A 250 -2.43 15.44 -29.36
N SER A 251 -2.77 16.65 -28.90
CA SER A 251 -1.80 17.55 -28.27
C SER A 251 -1.16 17.01 -26.98
N ASP A 252 -1.86 16.13 -26.26
CA ASP A 252 -1.33 15.51 -25.04
C ASP A 252 -0.22 14.51 -25.37
N THR A 253 -0.32 13.81 -26.53
CA THR A 253 0.71 12.87 -27.00
C THR A 253 1.97 13.59 -27.54
N GLU A 254 1.94 14.91 -27.66
CA GLU A 254 3.09 15.74 -28.10
C GLU A 254 3.92 16.27 -26.91
N VAL A 255 3.52 16.02 -25.65
CA VAL A 255 4.24 16.48 -24.46
C VAL A 255 5.67 15.96 -24.46
N ALA A 256 6.65 16.89 -24.41
CA ALA A 256 8.07 16.55 -24.34
C ALA A 256 8.43 16.01 -22.96
N SER A 257 8.57 14.69 -22.84
CA SER A 257 9.00 14.02 -21.60
C SER A 257 9.64 12.69 -21.93
N PRO A 258 10.66 12.25 -21.20
CA PRO A 258 11.24 10.92 -21.31
C PRO A 258 10.23 9.78 -21.07
N TYR A 259 9.17 10.03 -20.30
CA TYR A 259 8.08 9.06 -20.07
C TYR A 259 7.15 8.91 -21.27
N ASN A 260 7.07 9.88 -22.19
CA ASN A 260 6.15 9.84 -23.32
C ASN A 260 6.59 8.80 -24.36
N THR A 261 5.95 7.63 -24.35
CA THR A 261 6.24 6.52 -25.26
C THR A 261 5.71 6.70 -26.69
N TYR A 262 5.04 7.83 -26.99
CA TYR A 262 4.75 8.27 -28.35
C TYR A 262 5.97 8.94 -29.01
N GLN A 263 6.78 9.65 -28.21
CA GLN A 263 7.93 10.43 -28.65
C GLN A 263 9.25 9.68 -28.47
N ASN A 264 9.32 8.71 -27.55
CA ASN A 264 10.53 7.98 -27.23
C ASN A 264 10.35 6.49 -27.48
N VAL A 265 11.35 5.87 -28.11
CA VAL A 265 11.42 4.43 -28.34
C VAL A 265 12.01 3.76 -27.11
N GLY A 266 11.53 2.59 -26.77
CA GLY A 266 11.97 1.82 -25.60
C GLY A 266 11.02 1.95 -24.41
N LEU A 267 11.46 1.48 -23.25
CA LEU A 267 10.75 1.66 -21.99
C LEU A 267 10.87 3.11 -21.50
N PRO A 268 9.87 3.62 -20.78
CA PRO A 268 10.04 4.88 -20.07
C PRO A 268 11.13 4.76 -19.00
N PRO A 269 11.59 5.89 -18.39
CA PRO A 269 12.65 5.88 -17.38
C PRO A 269 12.39 5.01 -16.15
N GLY A 270 11.13 4.71 -15.88
CA GLY A 270 10.70 3.86 -14.76
C GLY A 270 9.22 3.51 -14.82
N PRO A 271 8.75 2.75 -13.83
CA PRO A 271 7.34 2.40 -13.71
C PRO A 271 6.44 3.64 -13.62
N ILE A 272 5.17 3.51 -13.97
CA ILE A 272 4.15 4.56 -13.90
C ILE A 272 3.04 4.27 -12.89
N ALA A 273 3.06 3.08 -12.30
CA ALA A 273 2.12 2.63 -11.28
C ALA A 273 2.66 1.36 -10.61
N SER A 274 2.07 0.97 -9.49
CA SER A 274 2.35 -0.28 -8.80
C SER A 274 1.54 -1.43 -9.42
N PRO A 275 2.18 -2.36 -10.14
CA PRO A 275 1.48 -3.47 -10.77
C PRO A 275 1.10 -4.55 -9.76
N GLY A 276 -0.02 -5.24 -10.00
CA GLY A 276 -0.38 -6.46 -9.32
C GLY A 276 0.42 -7.68 -9.80
N THR A 277 0.25 -8.80 -9.09
CA THR A 277 0.90 -10.07 -9.46
C THR A 277 0.50 -10.53 -10.86
N ALA A 278 -0.74 -10.31 -11.27
CA ALA A 278 -1.24 -10.70 -12.59
C ALA A 278 -0.46 -10.05 -13.73
N SER A 279 -0.18 -8.74 -13.64
CA SER A 279 0.59 -8.01 -14.65
C SER A 279 2.07 -8.40 -14.66
N LEU A 280 2.69 -8.65 -13.49
CA LEU A 280 4.05 -9.20 -13.42
C LEU A 280 4.13 -10.57 -14.11
N MET A 281 3.18 -11.46 -13.81
CA MET A 281 3.12 -12.79 -14.44
C MET A 281 2.83 -12.73 -15.92
N ALA A 282 2.01 -11.79 -16.38
CA ALA A 282 1.73 -11.59 -17.81
C ALA A 282 2.98 -11.21 -18.62
N VAL A 283 3.86 -10.38 -18.04
CA VAL A 283 5.14 -10.05 -18.67
C VAL A 283 6.09 -11.24 -18.69
N LEU A 284 6.14 -12.02 -17.59
CA LEU A 284 7.00 -13.21 -17.49
C LEU A 284 6.50 -14.39 -18.37
N HIS A 285 5.20 -14.45 -18.63
CA HIS A 285 4.55 -15.49 -19.42
C HIS A 285 3.62 -14.89 -20.47
N PRO A 286 4.19 -14.13 -21.43
CA PRO A 286 3.39 -13.47 -22.47
C PRO A 286 2.70 -14.47 -23.37
N ALA A 287 1.59 -14.07 -23.98
CA ALA A 287 0.88 -14.90 -24.95
C ALA A 287 1.73 -15.18 -26.21
N HIS A 288 1.47 -16.29 -26.86
CA HIS A 288 2.13 -16.65 -28.11
C HIS A 288 1.30 -16.18 -29.30
N THR A 289 1.33 -14.87 -29.59
CA THR A 289 0.61 -14.25 -30.70
C THR A 289 1.53 -13.46 -31.60
N ASN A 290 0.99 -13.03 -32.75
CA ASN A 290 1.70 -12.19 -33.72
C ASN A 290 1.20 -10.73 -33.72
N TYR A 291 0.35 -10.35 -32.76
CA TYR A 291 -0.21 -9.01 -32.72
C TYR A 291 0.86 -7.94 -32.48
N LEU A 292 0.60 -6.75 -33.03
CA LEU A 292 1.41 -5.54 -32.88
C LEU A 292 0.59 -4.34 -32.43
N TYR A 293 -0.73 -4.41 -32.58
CA TYR A 293 -1.66 -3.34 -32.29
C TYR A 293 -2.87 -3.87 -31.54
N PHE A 294 -3.45 -3.02 -30.72
CA PHE A 294 -4.73 -3.26 -30.06
C PHE A 294 -5.52 -1.96 -29.96
N VAL A 295 -6.81 -2.06 -29.81
CA VAL A 295 -7.73 -0.97 -29.53
C VAL A 295 -8.87 -1.50 -28.68
N ALA A 296 -9.25 -0.76 -27.64
CA ALA A 296 -10.40 -1.10 -26.81
C ALA A 296 -11.69 -0.44 -27.33
N ASP A 297 -12.82 -1.14 -27.22
CA ASP A 297 -14.13 -0.53 -27.35
C ASP A 297 -14.55 0.18 -26.04
N ARG A 298 -15.73 0.84 -26.06
CA ARG A 298 -16.27 1.57 -24.90
C ARG A 298 -16.57 0.68 -23.67
N ASN A 299 -16.62 -0.64 -23.84
CA ASN A 299 -16.83 -1.61 -22.77
C ASN A 299 -15.50 -2.18 -22.24
N GLY A 300 -14.36 -1.68 -22.72
CA GLY A 300 -13.03 -2.15 -22.35
C GLY A 300 -12.60 -3.45 -23.04
N LYS A 301 -13.37 -3.98 -24.00
CA LYS A 301 -12.99 -5.16 -24.77
C LYS A 301 -11.94 -4.80 -25.81
N ASN A 302 -10.80 -5.50 -25.78
CA ASN A 302 -9.71 -5.31 -26.71
C ASN A 302 -9.91 -6.07 -28.03
N TYR A 303 -9.49 -5.43 -29.12
CA TYR A 303 -9.39 -5.99 -30.46
C TYR A 303 -7.95 -5.86 -30.94
N TYR A 304 -7.42 -6.89 -31.60
CA TYR A 304 -6.01 -7.04 -31.88
C TYR A 304 -5.73 -7.14 -33.38
N ALA A 305 -4.64 -6.51 -33.83
CA ALA A 305 -4.21 -6.55 -35.23
C ALA A 305 -2.72 -6.84 -35.34
N THR A 306 -2.32 -7.47 -36.47
CA THR A 306 -0.93 -7.79 -36.77
C THR A 306 -0.23 -6.73 -37.63
N ASN A 307 -1.00 -5.83 -38.25
CA ASN A 307 -0.51 -4.73 -39.06
C ASN A 307 -1.35 -3.46 -38.84
N TYR A 308 -0.83 -2.34 -39.30
CA TYR A 308 -1.45 -1.04 -39.10
C TYR A 308 -2.75 -0.82 -39.87
N ALA A 309 -2.88 -1.41 -41.08
CA ALA A 309 -4.10 -1.26 -41.90
C ALA A 309 -5.30 -1.93 -41.21
N ASP A 310 -5.12 -3.17 -40.72
CA ASP A 310 -6.15 -3.88 -39.96
C ASP A 310 -6.48 -3.15 -38.63
N HIS A 311 -5.48 -2.55 -37.98
CA HIS A 311 -5.69 -1.75 -36.76
C HIS A 311 -6.60 -0.55 -37.05
N LEU A 312 -6.34 0.22 -38.12
CA LEU A 312 -7.20 1.35 -38.50
C LEU A 312 -8.65 0.92 -38.78
N ALA A 313 -8.83 -0.21 -39.45
CA ALA A 313 -10.17 -0.75 -39.67
C ALA A 313 -10.90 -1.13 -38.38
N LEU A 314 -10.15 -1.66 -37.36
CA LEU A 314 -10.71 -1.93 -36.03
C LEU A 314 -11.04 -0.63 -35.27
N VAL A 315 -10.20 0.39 -35.35
CA VAL A 315 -10.47 1.70 -34.76
C VAL A 315 -11.77 2.29 -35.30
N ASP A 316 -11.98 2.26 -36.62
CA ASP A 316 -13.21 2.74 -37.27
C ASP A 316 -14.45 1.93 -36.88
N GLN A 317 -14.26 0.65 -36.51
CA GLN A 317 -15.36 -0.23 -36.08
C GLN A 317 -15.79 -0.03 -34.65
N VAL A 318 -14.86 0.32 -33.72
CA VAL A 318 -15.11 0.34 -32.27
C VAL A 318 -15.36 1.74 -31.72
N ARG A 319 -15.06 2.79 -32.46
CA ARG A 319 -15.34 4.20 -32.14
C ARG A 319 -16.67 4.63 -32.75
#